data_8cf13085514952fcacf1b6b8dd119107
#
_entry.id   8cf13085514952fcacf1b6b8dd119107
#
_cell.length_a   1.000
_cell.length_b   1.000
_cell.length_c   1.000
_cell.angle_alpha   90.00
_cell.angle_beta   90.00
_cell.angle_gamma   90.00
#
_symmetry.space_group_name_H-M   'P 1'
#
loop_
_entity.id
_entity.type
_entity.pdbx_description
1 polymer ?
#
loop_
_entity_poly.entity_id
_entity_poly.type
_entity_poly.pdbx_seq_one_letter_code
_entity_poly.pdbx_strand_id
1 'polypeptide(L)'
;MKKILFLMVALASVAFAGEGEMLKSYSVLAASVGLGLAALGGAVGMGNTAAATIAGTARNPGLGGKLMTTMFIALAMIEAQVIYALVVSLIALYANPFM
;
A
#
# COMPACT_ATOMS: atom_id res chain seq x y z
N MET A 1 -8.35 -21.55 0.89
CA MET A 1 -9.79 -21.50 0.62
C MET A 1 -10.58 -21.01 1.84
N LYS A 2 -10.42 -21.64 2.99
CA LYS A 2 -11.17 -21.23 4.20
C LYS A 2 -10.90 -19.79 4.62
N LYS A 3 -9.66 -19.31 4.50
CA LYS A 3 -9.30 -17.93 4.84
C LYS A 3 -9.90 -16.93 3.88
N ILE A 4 -9.95 -17.27 2.60
CA ILE A 4 -10.56 -16.42 1.58
C ILE A 4 -12.06 -16.37 1.79
N LEU A 5 -12.68 -17.51 2.08
CA LEU A 5 -14.12 -17.59 2.36
C LEU A 5 -14.48 -16.76 3.61
N PHE A 6 -13.66 -16.86 4.67
CA PHE A 6 -13.86 -16.06 5.88
C PHE A 6 -13.78 -14.56 5.56
N LEU A 7 -12.79 -14.16 4.78
CA LEU A 7 -12.63 -12.76 4.36
C LEU A 7 -13.85 -12.30 3.55
N MET A 8 -14.33 -13.13 2.63
CA MET A 8 -15.51 -12.80 1.82
C MET A 8 -16.76 -12.66 2.67
N VAL A 9 -16.93 -13.54 3.65
CA VAL A 9 -18.08 -13.46 4.57
C VAL A 9 -17.99 -12.20 5.44
N ALA A 10 -16.81 -11.86 5.92
CA ALA A 10 -16.61 -10.64 6.69
C ALA A 10 -16.92 -9.39 5.86
N LEU A 11 -16.50 -9.37 4.61
CA LEU A 11 -16.82 -8.28 3.69
C LEU A 11 -18.31 -8.21 3.40
N ALA A 12 -18.96 -9.35 3.20
CA ALA A 12 -20.39 -9.41 2.94
C ALA A 12 -21.21 -8.93 4.14
N SER A 13 -20.79 -9.25 5.36
CA SER A 13 -21.53 -8.81 6.55
C SER A 13 -21.46 -7.28 6.73
N VAL A 14 -20.40 -6.63 6.32
CA VAL A 14 -20.30 -5.17 6.31
C VAL A 14 -21.33 -4.58 5.33
N ALA A 15 -21.59 -5.24 4.22
CA ALA A 15 -22.54 -4.78 3.21
C ALA A 15 -23.99 -4.74 3.71
N PHE A 16 -24.32 -5.46 4.77
CA PHE A 16 -25.66 -5.48 5.34
C PHE A 16 -25.87 -4.54 6.52
N ALA A 17 -24.88 -3.70 6.83
CA ALA A 17 -25.07 -2.61 7.79
C ALA A 17 -26.05 -1.57 7.24
N GLY A 18 -26.63 -0.73 8.08
CA GLY A 18 -27.57 0.33 7.67
C GLY A 18 -26.94 1.28 6.65
N GLU A 19 -27.77 2.02 5.88
CA GLU A 19 -27.30 2.84 4.77
C GLU A 19 -26.15 3.79 5.16
N GLY A 20 -26.32 4.61 6.22
CA GLY A 20 -25.27 5.50 6.69
C GLY A 20 -24.10 4.75 7.28
N GLU A 21 -24.39 3.68 8.01
CA GLU A 21 -23.37 2.82 8.58
C GLU A 21 -22.68 1.98 7.51
N MET A 22 -23.40 1.58 6.47
CA MET A 22 -22.84 0.84 5.34
C MET A 22 -21.80 1.69 4.63
N LEU A 23 -22.10 2.95 4.32
CA LEU A 23 -21.15 3.85 3.68
C LEU A 23 -19.91 4.05 4.54
N LYS A 24 -20.09 4.29 5.84
CA LYS A 24 -18.97 4.43 6.77
C LYS A 24 -18.15 3.15 6.86
N SER A 25 -18.81 2.00 6.98
CA SER A 25 -18.13 0.72 7.08
C SER A 25 -17.30 0.41 5.83
N TYR A 26 -17.86 0.64 4.65
CA TYR A 26 -17.13 0.45 3.41
C TYR A 26 -15.97 1.44 3.29
N SER A 27 -16.16 2.68 3.71
CA SER A 27 -15.11 3.69 3.65
C SER A 27 -13.93 3.32 4.55
N VAL A 28 -14.21 2.86 5.78
CA VAL A 28 -13.17 2.41 6.71
C VAL A 28 -12.45 1.19 6.16
N LEU A 29 -13.21 0.23 5.65
CA LEU A 29 -12.64 -0.99 5.07
C LEU A 29 -11.78 -0.66 3.86
N ALA A 30 -12.28 0.15 2.94
CA ALA A 30 -11.56 0.55 1.73
C ALA A 30 -10.27 1.31 2.08
N ALA A 31 -10.35 2.24 3.02
CA ALA A 31 -9.18 3.00 3.45
C ALA A 31 -8.12 2.10 4.08
N SER A 32 -8.53 1.22 4.98
CA SER A 32 -7.61 0.35 5.70
C SER A 32 -6.97 -0.70 4.79
N VAL A 33 -7.80 -1.40 4.02
CA VAL A 33 -7.31 -2.46 3.12
C VAL A 33 -6.55 -1.85 1.94
N GLY A 34 -7.05 -0.76 1.37
CA GLY A 34 -6.40 -0.09 0.26
C GLY A 34 -5.01 0.40 0.62
N LEU A 35 -4.89 1.10 1.75
CA LEU A 35 -3.59 1.59 2.22
C LEU A 35 -2.67 0.42 2.60
N GLY A 36 -3.22 -0.61 3.25
CA GLY A 36 -2.46 -1.80 3.60
C GLY A 36 -1.88 -2.51 2.39
N LEU A 37 -2.66 -2.65 1.32
CA LEU A 37 -2.18 -3.27 0.07
C LEU A 37 -1.11 -2.40 -0.60
N ALA A 38 -1.31 -1.10 -0.61
CA ALA A 38 -0.32 -0.18 -1.17
C ALA A 38 0.99 -0.24 -0.38
N ALA A 39 0.90 -0.26 0.95
CA ALA A 39 2.07 -0.36 1.82
C ALA A 39 2.78 -1.70 1.64
N LEU A 40 2.03 -2.79 1.52
CA LEU A 40 2.59 -4.11 1.26
C LEU A 40 3.35 -4.12 -0.06
N GLY A 41 2.72 -3.64 -1.14
CA GLY A 41 3.36 -3.56 -2.44
C GLY A 41 4.59 -2.67 -2.43
N GLY A 42 4.49 -1.52 -1.77
CA GLY A 42 5.61 -0.60 -1.60
C GLY A 42 6.77 -1.24 -0.84
N ALA A 43 6.48 -1.94 0.24
CA ALA A 43 7.51 -2.62 1.04
C ALA A 43 8.22 -3.71 0.24
N VAL A 44 7.48 -4.50 -0.52
CA VAL A 44 8.06 -5.52 -1.41
C VAL A 44 8.94 -4.88 -2.47
N GLY A 45 8.46 -3.81 -3.10
CA GLY A 45 9.22 -3.07 -4.10
C GLY A 45 10.50 -2.47 -3.54
N MET A 46 10.43 -1.87 -2.34
CA MET A 46 11.59 -1.32 -1.66
C MET A 46 12.61 -2.41 -1.33
N GLY A 47 12.14 -3.55 -0.81
CA GLY A 47 12.99 -4.67 -0.50
C GLY A 47 13.71 -5.22 -1.73
N ASN A 48 13.00 -5.36 -2.83
CA ASN A 48 13.59 -5.81 -4.09
C ASN A 48 14.61 -4.82 -4.62
N THR A 49 14.32 -3.53 -4.56
CA THR A 49 15.22 -2.47 -4.98
C THR A 49 16.50 -2.48 -4.16
N ALA A 50 16.36 -2.57 -2.84
CA ALA A 50 17.50 -2.61 -1.93
C ALA A 50 18.34 -3.86 -2.14
N ALA A 51 17.71 -5.01 -2.28
CA ALA A 51 18.40 -6.28 -2.53
C ALA A 51 19.21 -6.23 -3.84
N ALA A 52 18.60 -5.70 -4.91
CA ALA A 52 19.28 -5.56 -6.20
C ALA A 52 20.47 -4.61 -6.10
N THR A 53 20.33 -3.51 -5.36
CA THR A 53 21.40 -2.52 -5.15
C THR A 53 22.58 -3.13 -4.39
N ILE A 54 22.28 -3.88 -3.34
CA ILE A 54 23.30 -4.56 -2.52
C ILE A 54 24.04 -5.59 -3.36
N ALA A 55 23.30 -6.40 -4.12
CA ALA A 55 23.90 -7.42 -4.99
C ALA A 55 24.76 -6.79 -6.10
N GLY A 56 24.26 -5.70 -6.71
CA GLY A 56 25.02 -4.98 -7.74
C GLY A 56 26.31 -4.37 -7.20
N THR A 57 26.24 -3.79 -6.00
CA THR A 57 27.42 -3.20 -5.34
C THR A 57 28.44 -4.29 -4.98
N ALA A 58 27.97 -5.46 -4.53
CA ALA A 58 28.86 -6.58 -4.22
C ALA A 58 29.59 -7.09 -5.46
N ARG A 59 28.94 -7.08 -6.62
CA ARG A 59 29.55 -7.49 -7.89
C ARG A 59 30.51 -6.46 -8.45
N ASN A 60 30.20 -5.20 -8.25
CA ASN A 60 30.99 -4.09 -8.79
C ASN A 60 31.04 -2.93 -7.79
N PRO A 61 31.96 -3.01 -6.82
CA PRO A 61 32.07 -1.97 -5.78
C PRO A 61 32.30 -0.57 -6.32
N GLY A 62 32.91 -0.45 -7.50
CA GLY A 62 33.15 0.85 -8.14
C GLY A 62 31.88 1.59 -8.53
N LEU A 63 30.75 0.89 -8.67
CA LEU A 63 29.46 1.48 -9.00
C LEU A 63 28.58 1.72 -7.75
N GLY A 64 29.08 1.42 -6.55
CA GLY A 64 28.29 1.49 -5.32
C GLY A 64 27.60 2.83 -5.11
N GLY A 65 28.32 3.93 -5.33
CA GLY A 65 27.76 5.26 -5.16
C GLY A 65 26.65 5.58 -6.16
N LYS A 66 26.84 5.20 -7.42
CA LYS A 66 25.85 5.40 -8.47
C LYS A 66 24.61 4.54 -8.23
N LEU A 67 24.81 3.29 -7.85
CA LEU A 67 23.70 2.37 -7.56
C LEU A 67 22.91 2.84 -6.35
N MET A 68 23.58 3.35 -5.32
CA MET A 68 22.92 3.87 -4.13
C MET A 68 22.05 5.09 -4.47
N THR A 69 22.57 6.00 -5.28
CA THR A 69 21.79 7.18 -5.72
C THR A 69 20.56 6.76 -6.50
N THR A 70 20.70 5.84 -7.43
CA THR A 70 19.57 5.30 -8.19
C THR A 70 18.56 4.61 -7.28
N MET A 71 19.05 3.86 -6.29
CA MET A 71 18.19 3.20 -5.30
C MET A 71 17.35 4.23 -4.53
N PHE A 72 17.96 5.30 -4.04
CA PHE A 72 17.22 6.31 -3.27
C PHE A 72 16.15 6.99 -4.12
N ILE A 73 16.42 7.25 -5.39
CA ILE A 73 15.42 7.79 -6.30
C ILE A 73 14.26 6.81 -6.45
N ALA A 74 14.56 5.53 -6.67
CA ALA A 74 13.54 4.50 -6.80
C ALA A 74 12.72 4.35 -5.51
N LEU A 75 13.36 4.34 -4.34
CA LEU A 75 12.67 4.26 -3.05
C LEU A 75 11.77 5.46 -2.83
N ALA A 76 12.21 6.66 -3.21
CA ALA A 76 11.40 7.87 -3.09
C ALA A 76 10.14 7.79 -3.96
N MET A 77 10.24 7.26 -5.17
CA MET A 77 9.10 7.09 -6.06
C MET A 77 8.12 6.03 -5.53
N ILE A 78 8.64 4.95 -4.95
CA ILE A 78 7.81 3.92 -4.33
C ILE A 78 7.08 4.49 -3.12
N GLU A 79 7.77 5.25 -2.29
CA GLU A 79 7.17 5.91 -1.12
C GLU A 79 6.08 6.89 -1.54
N ALA A 80 6.31 7.66 -2.59
CA ALA A 80 5.32 8.61 -3.11
C ALA A 80 4.03 7.90 -3.51
N GLN A 81 4.12 6.73 -4.11
CA GLN A 81 2.96 5.93 -4.49
C GLN A 81 2.14 5.53 -3.26
N VAL A 82 2.79 5.11 -2.19
CA VAL A 82 2.11 4.74 -0.94
C VAL A 82 1.47 5.97 -0.29
N ILE A 83 2.13 7.11 -0.35
CA ILE A 83 1.59 8.37 0.16
C ILE A 83 0.35 8.78 -0.61
N TYR A 84 0.31 8.60 -1.94
CA TYR A 84 -0.90 8.86 -2.72
C TYR A 84 -2.06 7.97 -2.25
N ALA A 85 -1.80 6.70 -1.96
CA ALA A 85 -2.81 5.80 -1.40
C ALA A 85 -3.27 6.28 -0.02
N LEU A 86 -2.35 6.79 0.80
CA LEU A 86 -2.68 7.38 2.10
C LEU A 86 -3.63 8.57 1.95
N VAL A 87 -3.35 9.46 0.99
CA VAL A 87 -4.21 10.63 0.74
C VAL A 87 -5.61 10.20 0.35
N VAL A 88 -5.73 9.24 -0.57
CA VAL A 88 -7.04 8.71 -0.97
C VAL A 88 -7.77 8.09 0.22
N SER A 89 -7.06 7.35 1.06
CA SER A 89 -7.63 6.74 2.26
C SER A 89 -8.13 7.79 3.26
N LEU A 90 -7.37 8.85 3.47
CA LEU A 90 -7.77 9.95 4.35
C LEU A 90 -9.00 10.68 3.80
N ILE A 91 -9.07 10.87 2.49
CA ILE A 91 -10.25 11.46 1.86
C ILE A 91 -11.47 10.57 2.10
N ALA A 92 -11.32 9.27 1.93
CA ALA A 92 -12.41 8.31 2.17
C ALA A 92 -12.91 8.34 3.62
N LEU A 93 -12.00 8.57 4.59
CA LEU A 93 -12.35 8.57 6.00
C LEU A 93 -12.90 9.91 6.49
N TYR A 94 -12.33 11.03 6.04
CA TYR A 94 -12.60 12.33 6.65
C TYR A 94 -13.22 13.35 5.72
N ALA A 95 -13.05 13.20 4.43
CA ALA A 95 -13.53 14.16 3.43
C ALA A 95 -14.26 13.46 2.28
N ASN A 96 -14.98 12.39 2.61
CA ASN A 96 -15.70 11.59 1.62
C ASN A 96 -16.84 12.42 1.02
N PRO A 97 -16.85 12.65 -0.31
CA PRO A 97 -17.88 13.45 -0.95
C PRO A 97 -19.27 12.80 -0.93
N PHE A 98 -19.35 11.52 -0.56
CA PHE A 98 -20.60 10.78 -0.49
C PHE A 98 -21.17 10.69 0.92
N MET A 99 -20.52 11.31 1.90
CA MET A 99 -20.93 11.30 3.31
C MET A 99 -21.41 12.64 3.82
#